data_0aed271d3073ceda0c59ad48f1cc0686
#
_entry.id   0aed271d3073ceda0c59ad48f1cc0686
#
_cell.length_a   1.000
_cell.length_b   1.000
_cell.length_c   1.000
_cell.angle_alpha   90.00
_cell.angle_beta   90.00
_cell.angle_gamma   90.00
#
_symmetry.space_group_name_H-M   'P 1'
#
loop_
_entity.id
_entity.type
_entity.pdbx_description
1 polymer ?
#
loop_
_entity_poly.entity_id
_entity_poly.type
_entity_poly.pdbx_seq_one_letter_code
_entity_poly.pdbx_strand_id
1 'polypeptide(L)'
;MPTPNAAFLTSILTRTGLLTEQQVGQALEAAPSMEGGLVAAVVSVTGCREADFLERLAPLLGMEFTALAGREPERDTIERLPPRAVFQYGVVPVSFANGVLTVATADPFNTGMADGLRLAVGCAVRLTLGTREEIGKAARKYYGVGADTVEKMMEDGRFDLEVDGDLSKADLSELGQE
;
A
#
# COMPACT_ATOMS: atom_id res chain seq x y z
N MET A 1 -4.26 -8.86 14.05
CA MET A 1 -5.10 -8.22 13.03
C MET A 1 -6.32 -9.09 12.80
N PRO A 2 -7.54 -8.60 12.99
CA PRO A 2 -8.71 -9.41 12.64
C PRO A 2 -8.73 -9.56 11.11
N THR A 3 -8.52 -10.78 10.67
CA THR A 3 -8.76 -11.17 9.28
C THR A 3 -10.23 -10.89 8.96
N PRO A 4 -10.54 -10.22 7.84
CA PRO A 4 -11.93 -10.09 7.40
C PRO A 4 -12.58 -11.47 7.44
N ASN A 5 -13.78 -11.56 8.01
CA ASN A 5 -14.51 -12.83 8.11
C ASN A 5 -14.63 -13.44 6.71
N ALA A 6 -14.31 -14.72 6.56
CA ALA A 6 -14.39 -15.44 5.29
C ALA A 6 -15.77 -15.31 4.61
N ALA A 7 -16.84 -15.26 5.39
CA ALA A 7 -18.19 -15.04 4.89
C ALA A 7 -18.37 -13.65 4.23
N PHE A 8 -17.76 -12.62 4.81
CA PHE A 8 -17.75 -11.26 4.25
C PHE A 8 -16.99 -11.24 2.91
N LEU A 9 -15.78 -11.82 2.89
CA LEU A 9 -14.98 -11.89 1.66
C LEU A 9 -15.69 -12.67 0.56
N THR A 10 -16.27 -13.81 0.88
CA THR A 10 -17.08 -14.61 -0.07
C THR A 10 -18.21 -13.76 -0.65
N SER A 11 -18.97 -13.09 0.20
CA SER A 11 -20.09 -12.24 -0.23
C SER A 11 -19.63 -11.11 -1.15
N ILE A 12 -18.56 -10.40 -0.79
CA ILE A 12 -18.02 -9.31 -1.60
C ILE A 12 -17.52 -9.81 -2.95
N LEU A 13 -16.72 -10.89 -2.98
CA LEU A 13 -16.18 -11.43 -4.21
C LEU A 13 -17.29 -11.90 -5.16
N THR A 14 -18.30 -12.58 -4.65
CA THR A 14 -19.47 -13.02 -5.44
C THR A 14 -20.21 -11.82 -6.03
N ARG A 15 -20.37 -10.75 -5.29
CA ARG A 15 -21.07 -9.54 -5.74
C ARG A 15 -20.33 -8.77 -6.84
N THR A 16 -19.04 -8.99 -7.03
CA THR A 16 -18.31 -8.39 -8.17
C THR A 16 -18.81 -8.91 -9.51
N GLY A 17 -19.41 -10.11 -9.53
CA GLY A 17 -19.90 -10.77 -10.74
C GLY A 17 -18.81 -11.29 -11.68
N LEU A 18 -17.55 -11.33 -11.21
CA LEU A 18 -16.39 -11.78 -11.98
C LEU A 18 -15.96 -13.22 -11.65
N LEU A 19 -16.40 -13.77 -10.52
CA LEU A 19 -16.00 -15.08 -10.02
C LEU A 19 -17.19 -16.00 -9.89
N THR A 20 -16.97 -17.28 -10.24
CA THR A 20 -17.85 -18.37 -9.85
C THR A 20 -17.61 -18.73 -8.38
N GLU A 21 -18.53 -19.46 -7.74
CA GLU A 21 -18.35 -19.93 -6.35
C GLU A 21 -17.07 -20.75 -6.16
N GLN A 22 -16.73 -21.58 -7.14
CA GLN A 22 -15.49 -22.35 -7.13
C GLN A 22 -14.27 -21.46 -7.16
N GLN A 23 -14.27 -20.43 -8.02
CA GLN A 23 -13.17 -19.46 -8.12
C GLN A 23 -13.04 -18.61 -6.85
N VAL A 24 -14.12 -18.26 -6.19
CA VAL A 24 -14.10 -17.59 -4.88
C VAL A 24 -13.35 -18.45 -3.86
N GLY A 25 -13.69 -19.74 -3.76
CA GLY A 25 -12.98 -20.68 -2.89
C GLY A 25 -11.48 -20.76 -3.20
N GLN A 26 -11.12 -20.92 -4.47
CA GLN A 26 -9.72 -20.99 -4.92
C GLN A 26 -8.95 -19.70 -4.59
N ALA A 27 -9.55 -18.53 -4.81
CA ALA A 27 -8.92 -17.26 -4.52
C ALA A 27 -8.68 -17.08 -3.00
N LEU A 28 -9.66 -17.45 -2.17
CA LEU A 28 -9.51 -17.37 -0.71
C LEU A 28 -8.43 -18.33 -0.17
N GLU A 29 -8.30 -19.53 -0.73
CA GLU A 29 -7.25 -20.49 -0.37
C GLU A 29 -5.85 -20.03 -0.80
N ALA A 30 -5.73 -19.43 -1.98
CA ALA A 30 -4.46 -18.98 -2.53
C ALA A 30 -3.95 -17.66 -1.91
N ALA A 31 -4.83 -16.78 -1.50
CA ALA A 31 -4.52 -15.42 -1.03
C ALA A 31 -3.42 -15.34 0.03
N PRO A 32 -3.38 -16.19 1.09
CA PRO A 32 -2.36 -16.10 2.14
C PRO A 32 -0.93 -16.36 1.66
N SER A 33 -0.77 -17.09 0.55
CA SER A 33 0.54 -17.45 0.00
C SER A 33 0.97 -16.61 -1.20
N MET A 34 0.11 -15.68 -1.64
CA MET A 34 0.39 -14.84 -2.79
C MET A 34 0.89 -13.46 -2.37
N GLU A 35 1.97 -13.02 -3.01
CA GLU A 35 2.36 -11.61 -2.96
C GLU A 35 1.25 -10.77 -3.64
N GLY A 36 0.72 -9.82 -2.88
CA GLY A 36 -0.47 -9.06 -3.31
C GLY A 36 -1.81 -9.58 -2.78
N GLY A 37 -1.77 -10.65 -1.99
CA GLY A 37 -2.91 -11.14 -1.23
C GLY A 37 -4.12 -11.52 -2.08
N LEU A 38 -5.31 -11.17 -1.59
CA LEU A 38 -6.57 -11.59 -2.21
C LEU A 38 -6.78 -11.00 -3.61
N VAL A 39 -6.35 -9.77 -3.86
CA VAL A 39 -6.48 -9.14 -5.19
C VAL A 39 -5.66 -9.92 -6.23
N ALA A 40 -4.41 -10.25 -5.92
CA ALA A 40 -3.55 -11.05 -6.79
C ALA A 40 -4.13 -12.47 -7.01
N ALA A 41 -4.67 -13.08 -5.97
CA ALA A 41 -5.32 -14.39 -6.07
C ALA A 41 -6.52 -14.36 -7.02
N VAL A 42 -7.38 -13.36 -6.93
CA VAL A 42 -8.52 -13.19 -7.83
C VAL A 42 -8.07 -13.02 -9.28
N VAL A 43 -7.10 -12.16 -9.54
CA VAL A 43 -6.54 -11.95 -10.88
C VAL A 43 -5.96 -13.25 -11.44
N SER A 44 -5.21 -14.00 -10.61
CA SER A 44 -4.63 -15.29 -11.02
C SER A 44 -5.68 -16.34 -11.36
N VAL A 45 -6.73 -16.46 -10.56
CA VAL A 45 -7.79 -17.49 -10.73
C VAL A 45 -8.72 -17.15 -11.89
N THR A 46 -9.03 -15.88 -12.11
CA THR A 46 -9.99 -15.44 -13.13
C THR A 46 -9.34 -15.09 -14.46
N GLY A 47 -8.06 -14.67 -14.45
CA GLY A 47 -7.39 -14.08 -15.61
C GLY A 47 -7.91 -12.70 -16.00
N CYS A 48 -8.72 -12.03 -15.16
CA CYS A 48 -9.19 -10.67 -15.41
C CYS A 48 -8.09 -9.65 -15.22
N ARG A 49 -8.25 -8.44 -15.77
CA ARG A 49 -7.36 -7.32 -15.46
C ARG A 49 -7.60 -6.84 -14.04
N GLU A 50 -6.53 -6.52 -13.34
CA GLU A 50 -6.61 -6.00 -11.98
C GLU A 50 -7.52 -4.75 -11.88
N ALA A 51 -7.42 -3.83 -12.86
CA ALA A 51 -8.26 -2.65 -12.92
C ALA A 51 -9.76 -2.99 -12.98
N ASP A 52 -10.16 -3.94 -13.83
CA ASP A 52 -11.55 -4.34 -13.97
C ASP A 52 -12.13 -4.93 -12.67
N PHE A 53 -11.31 -5.69 -11.96
CA PHE A 53 -11.68 -6.21 -10.65
C PHE A 53 -11.81 -5.10 -9.59
N LEU A 54 -10.82 -4.22 -9.50
CA LEU A 54 -10.81 -3.13 -8.52
C LEU A 54 -11.92 -2.10 -8.77
N GLU A 55 -12.25 -1.79 -10.03
CA GLU A 55 -13.36 -0.91 -10.39
C GLU A 55 -14.71 -1.46 -9.91
N ARG A 56 -14.91 -2.79 -9.99
CA ARG A 56 -16.14 -3.43 -9.50
C ARG A 56 -16.15 -3.60 -7.99
N LEU A 57 -14.99 -3.79 -7.39
CA LEU A 57 -14.82 -3.96 -5.95
C LEU A 57 -15.02 -2.66 -5.17
N ALA A 58 -14.50 -1.55 -5.69
CA ALA A 58 -14.49 -0.26 -5.00
C ALA A 58 -15.86 0.16 -4.45
N PRO A 59 -16.94 0.23 -5.25
CA PRO A 59 -18.25 0.64 -4.74
C PRO A 59 -18.83 -0.33 -3.71
N LEU A 60 -18.48 -1.61 -3.77
CA LEU A 60 -18.92 -2.62 -2.80
C LEU A 60 -18.27 -2.42 -1.42
N LEU A 61 -17.10 -1.78 -1.38
CA LEU A 61 -16.38 -1.42 -0.17
C LEU A 61 -16.63 0.04 0.26
N GLY A 62 -17.47 0.77 -0.46
CA GLY A 62 -17.68 2.20 -0.23
C GLY A 62 -16.46 3.06 -0.56
N MET A 63 -15.61 2.59 -1.46
CA MET A 63 -14.39 3.25 -1.93
C MET A 63 -14.56 3.73 -3.39
N GLU A 64 -13.63 4.56 -3.84
CA GLU A 64 -13.51 4.93 -5.24
C GLU A 64 -12.36 4.18 -5.89
N PHE A 65 -12.43 3.96 -7.20
CA PHE A 65 -11.30 3.54 -8.01
C PHE A 65 -10.69 4.77 -8.68
N THR A 66 -9.37 4.90 -8.60
CA THR A 66 -8.64 6.03 -9.19
C THR A 66 -7.57 5.50 -10.13
N ALA A 67 -7.73 5.74 -11.42
CA ALA A 67 -6.65 5.56 -12.38
C ALA A 67 -5.56 6.61 -12.11
N LEU A 68 -4.33 6.17 -11.89
CA LEU A 68 -3.19 7.04 -11.56
C LEU A 68 -2.44 7.51 -12.80
N ALA A 69 -2.62 6.85 -13.94
CA ALA A 69 -2.01 7.24 -15.19
C ALA A 69 -2.38 8.68 -15.57
N GLY A 70 -1.35 9.51 -15.81
CA GLY A 70 -1.55 10.92 -16.17
C GLY A 70 -1.93 11.84 -15.01
N ARG A 71 -2.02 11.34 -13.78
CA ARG A 71 -2.20 12.17 -12.58
C ARG A 71 -0.86 12.51 -11.97
N GLU A 72 -0.72 13.77 -11.60
CA GLU A 72 0.44 14.28 -10.86
C GLU A 72 -0.06 15.03 -9.64
N PRO A 73 0.09 14.46 -8.44
CA PRO A 73 -0.23 15.17 -7.20
C PRO A 73 0.67 16.40 -7.06
N GLU A 74 0.17 17.43 -6.40
CA GLU A 74 0.97 18.59 -6.03
C GLU A 74 2.13 18.16 -5.12
N ARG A 75 3.24 18.87 -5.21
CA ARG A 75 4.44 18.58 -4.42
C ARG A 75 4.16 18.53 -2.92
N ASP A 76 3.36 19.46 -2.41
CA ASP A 76 2.94 19.49 -1.01
C ASP A 76 2.20 18.19 -0.60
N THR A 77 1.37 17.66 -1.50
CA THR A 77 0.68 16.37 -1.30
C THR A 77 1.67 15.21 -1.21
N ILE A 78 2.68 15.17 -2.09
CA ILE A 78 3.72 14.14 -2.08
C ILE A 78 4.54 14.19 -0.79
N GLU A 79 4.95 15.39 -0.36
CA GLU A 79 5.76 15.60 0.84
C GLU A 79 5.03 15.24 2.15
N ARG A 80 3.69 15.20 2.16
CA ARG A 80 2.89 14.79 3.32
C ARG A 80 2.96 13.31 3.65
N LEU A 81 3.22 12.47 2.66
CA LEU A 81 3.33 11.03 2.86
C LEU A 81 4.81 10.61 2.90
N PRO A 82 5.32 10.19 4.08
CA PRO A 82 6.73 9.81 4.19
C PRO A 82 7.04 8.58 3.33
N PRO A 83 8.24 8.52 2.71
CA PRO A 83 8.67 7.38 1.88
C PRO A 83 8.52 6.03 2.59
N ARG A 84 8.81 5.96 3.89
CA ARG A 84 8.65 4.75 4.68
C ARG A 84 7.21 4.22 4.63
N ALA A 85 6.21 5.08 4.75
CA ALA A 85 4.81 4.68 4.70
C ALA A 85 4.42 4.22 3.29
N VAL A 86 4.94 4.86 2.24
CA VAL A 86 4.73 4.46 0.84
C VAL A 86 5.14 3.02 0.62
N PHE A 87 6.34 2.64 1.05
CA PHE A 87 6.87 1.28 0.83
C PHE A 87 6.33 0.26 1.82
N GLN A 88 6.14 0.65 3.08
CA GLN A 88 5.57 -0.24 4.10
C GLN A 88 4.15 -0.70 3.76
N TYR A 89 3.32 0.19 3.22
CA TYR A 89 1.92 -0.09 2.91
C TYR A 89 1.63 -0.29 1.43
N GLY A 90 2.59 -0.06 0.54
CA GLY A 90 2.38 -0.15 -0.91
C GLY A 90 1.34 0.87 -1.41
N VAL A 91 1.51 2.13 -1.05
CA VAL A 91 0.54 3.21 -1.30
C VAL A 91 1.21 4.43 -1.91
N VAL A 92 0.42 5.30 -2.54
CA VAL A 92 0.89 6.61 -3.05
C VAL A 92 -0.15 7.69 -2.77
N PRO A 93 0.28 8.94 -2.55
CA PRO A 93 -0.66 10.04 -2.36
C PRO A 93 -1.32 10.43 -3.70
N VAL A 94 -2.59 10.80 -3.64
CA VAL A 94 -3.37 11.21 -4.81
C VAL A 94 -3.73 12.69 -4.75
N SER A 95 -4.23 13.15 -3.61
CA SER A 95 -4.62 14.55 -3.40
C SER A 95 -4.70 14.89 -1.92
N PHE A 96 -4.57 16.18 -1.62
CA PHE A 96 -4.81 16.70 -0.28
C PHE A 96 -5.80 17.86 -0.36
N ALA A 97 -6.95 17.73 0.28
CA ALA A 97 -7.97 18.75 0.30
C ALA A 97 -8.77 18.70 1.61
N ASN A 98 -9.11 19.87 2.14
CA ASN A 98 -9.94 20.01 3.36
C ASN A 98 -9.40 19.21 4.57
N GLY A 99 -8.06 19.13 4.72
CA GLY A 99 -7.44 18.38 5.81
C GLY A 99 -7.45 16.87 5.65
N VAL A 100 -7.83 16.35 4.47
CA VAL A 100 -7.89 14.92 4.15
C VAL A 100 -6.87 14.59 3.08
N LEU A 101 -5.95 13.67 3.37
CA LEU A 101 -5.04 13.08 2.40
C LEU A 101 -5.71 11.86 1.75
N THR A 102 -5.91 11.91 0.45
CA THR A 102 -6.37 10.76 -0.33
C THR A 102 -5.16 9.95 -0.79
N VAL A 103 -5.18 8.66 -0.50
CA VAL A 103 -4.08 7.72 -0.74
C VAL A 103 -4.59 6.53 -1.53
N ALA A 104 -3.89 6.17 -2.60
CA ALA A 104 -4.22 5.00 -3.42
C ALA A 104 -3.54 3.74 -2.88
N THR A 105 -4.31 2.66 -2.81
CA THR A 105 -3.85 1.32 -2.43
C THR A 105 -4.35 0.27 -3.43
N ALA A 106 -3.58 -0.80 -3.63
CA ALA A 106 -4.02 -1.99 -4.35
C ALA A 106 -4.52 -3.09 -3.41
N ASP A 107 -4.43 -2.91 -2.08
CA ASP A 107 -4.87 -3.87 -1.08
C ASP A 107 -5.93 -3.27 -0.14
N PRO A 108 -7.22 -3.34 -0.52
CA PRO A 108 -8.30 -2.80 0.29
C PRO A 108 -8.62 -3.64 1.54
N PHE A 109 -8.05 -4.83 1.65
CA PHE A 109 -8.34 -5.77 2.74
C PHE A 109 -7.38 -5.66 3.92
N ASN A 110 -6.37 -4.80 3.83
CA ASN A 110 -5.48 -4.46 4.94
C ASN A 110 -6.17 -3.46 5.89
N THR A 111 -6.87 -3.98 6.89
CA THR A 111 -7.69 -3.18 7.82
C THR A 111 -6.89 -2.24 8.72
N GLY A 112 -5.60 -2.52 8.96
CA GLY A 112 -4.74 -1.67 9.79
C GLY A 112 -4.08 -0.52 9.03
N MET A 113 -4.16 -0.51 7.70
CA MET A 113 -3.47 0.45 6.84
C MET A 113 -3.91 1.90 7.12
N ALA A 114 -5.21 2.15 7.16
CA ALA A 114 -5.75 3.50 7.34
C ALA A 114 -5.29 4.14 8.66
N ASP A 115 -5.27 3.37 9.73
CA ASP A 115 -4.84 3.85 11.05
C ASP A 115 -3.32 4.07 11.10
N GLY A 116 -2.54 3.16 10.53
CA GLY A 116 -1.10 3.32 10.39
C GLY A 116 -0.73 4.57 9.56
N LEU A 117 -1.43 4.81 8.46
CA LEU A 117 -1.23 6.01 7.65
C LEU A 117 -1.61 7.29 8.39
N ARG A 118 -2.74 7.32 9.12
CA ARG A 118 -3.13 8.49 9.94
C ARG A 118 -2.07 8.84 10.97
N LEU A 119 -1.47 7.85 11.61
CA LEU A 119 -0.37 8.05 12.55
C LEU A 119 0.86 8.62 11.86
N ALA A 120 1.19 8.12 10.67
CA ALA A 120 2.37 8.55 9.93
C ALA A 120 2.26 9.98 9.38
N VAL A 121 1.06 10.40 8.94
CA VAL A 121 0.86 11.71 8.29
C VAL A 121 0.28 12.79 9.20
N GLY A 122 -0.29 12.41 10.34
CA GLY A 122 -0.86 13.36 11.31
C GLY A 122 -2.14 14.07 10.83
N CYS A 123 -2.82 13.56 9.81
CA CYS A 123 -4.08 14.12 9.30
C CYS A 123 -5.08 13.02 8.95
N ALA A 124 -6.30 13.41 8.57
CA ALA A 124 -7.30 12.45 8.10
C ALA A 124 -6.85 11.81 6.77
N VAL A 125 -7.06 10.51 6.65
CA VAL A 125 -6.71 9.72 5.46
C VAL A 125 -7.97 9.09 4.87
N ARG A 126 -8.11 9.23 3.55
CA ARG A 126 -9.11 8.51 2.74
C ARG A 126 -8.38 7.57 1.80
N LEU A 127 -8.80 6.32 1.75
CA LEU A 127 -8.26 5.35 0.81
C LEU A 127 -9.08 5.33 -0.48
N THR A 128 -8.38 5.21 -1.61
CA THR A 128 -8.95 4.91 -2.92
C THR A 128 -8.22 3.70 -3.50
N LEU A 129 -8.85 2.98 -4.43
CA LEU A 129 -8.23 1.84 -5.07
C LEU A 129 -7.47 2.27 -6.33
N GLY A 130 -6.31 1.70 -6.54
CA GLY A 130 -5.52 1.81 -7.76
C GLY A 130 -4.82 0.49 -8.05
N THR A 131 -4.37 0.29 -9.29
CA THR A 131 -3.64 -0.92 -9.64
C THR A 131 -2.25 -0.94 -9.02
N ARG A 132 -1.75 -2.12 -8.69
CA ARG A 132 -0.40 -2.31 -8.13
C ARG A 132 0.68 -1.76 -9.07
N GLU A 133 0.51 -1.98 -10.38
CA GLU A 133 1.45 -1.48 -11.38
C GLU A 133 1.53 0.05 -11.41
N GLU A 134 0.39 0.73 -11.41
CA GLU A 134 0.34 2.21 -11.42
C GLU A 134 0.87 2.79 -10.11
N ILE A 135 0.53 2.19 -8.97
CA ILE A 135 1.05 2.58 -7.66
C ILE A 135 2.57 2.42 -7.62
N GLY A 136 3.12 1.31 -8.09
CA GLY A 136 4.57 1.09 -8.15
C GLY A 136 5.29 2.10 -9.05
N LYS A 137 4.72 2.43 -10.22
CA LYS A 137 5.26 3.46 -11.12
C LYS A 137 5.23 4.85 -10.48
N ALA A 138 4.13 5.20 -9.83
CA ALA A 138 3.95 6.48 -9.14
C ALA A 138 4.92 6.61 -7.95
N ALA A 139 5.09 5.56 -7.15
CA ALA A 139 6.02 5.54 -6.03
C ALA A 139 7.47 5.81 -6.49
N ARG A 140 7.91 5.15 -7.54
CA ARG A 140 9.24 5.41 -8.13
C ARG A 140 9.37 6.82 -8.70
N LYS A 141 8.33 7.32 -9.37
CA LYS A 141 8.32 8.66 -9.95
C LYS A 141 8.40 9.76 -8.89
N TYR A 142 7.62 9.63 -7.81
CA TYR A 142 7.50 10.69 -6.79
C TYR A 142 8.61 10.65 -5.74
N TYR A 143 9.12 9.47 -5.41
CA TYR A 143 10.12 9.29 -4.35
C TYR A 143 11.53 8.97 -4.88
N GLY A 144 11.71 8.88 -6.19
CA GLY A 144 13.00 8.83 -6.88
C GLY A 144 13.79 7.54 -6.73
N VAL A 145 15.05 7.56 -7.18
CA VAL A 145 15.96 6.40 -7.21
C VAL A 145 16.32 5.86 -5.82
N GLY A 146 16.24 6.72 -4.79
CA GLY A 146 16.42 6.30 -3.39
C GLY A 146 15.31 5.39 -2.86
N ALA A 147 14.18 5.36 -3.54
CA ALA A 147 13.03 4.54 -3.19
C ALA A 147 13.33 3.03 -3.30
N ASP A 148 13.99 2.60 -4.37
CA ASP A 148 14.35 1.18 -4.57
C ASP A 148 15.33 0.68 -3.50
N THR A 149 16.18 1.57 -2.99
CA THR A 149 17.13 1.26 -1.93
C THR A 149 16.43 1.12 -0.58
N VAL A 150 15.45 1.98 -0.30
CA VAL A 150 14.66 1.92 0.94
C VAL A 150 13.77 0.67 0.92
N GLU A 151 13.15 0.33 -0.21
CA GLU A 151 12.33 -0.87 -0.37
C GLU A 151 13.16 -2.14 -0.07
N LYS A 152 14.36 -2.26 -0.68
CA LYS A 152 15.29 -3.37 -0.41
C LYS A 152 15.76 -3.43 1.03
N MET A 153 16.05 -2.29 1.65
CA MET A 153 16.47 -2.23 3.05
C MET A 153 15.36 -2.66 4.01
N MET A 154 14.11 -2.38 3.66
CA MET A 154 12.95 -2.80 4.46
C MET A 154 12.66 -4.30 4.30
N GLU A 155 12.79 -4.85 3.08
CA GLU A 155 12.65 -6.29 2.81
C GLU A 155 13.75 -7.11 3.51
N ASP A 156 14.97 -6.61 3.52
CA ASP A 156 16.12 -7.27 4.16
C ASP A 156 16.19 -7.08 5.69
N GLY A 157 15.26 -6.34 6.29
CA GLY A 157 15.26 -6.07 7.74
C GLY A 157 16.47 -5.30 8.24
N ARG A 158 17.24 -4.69 7.35
CA ARG A 158 18.50 -3.99 7.68
C ARG A 158 18.33 -2.55 8.15
N PHE A 159 17.12 -2.00 8.02
CA PHE A 159 16.86 -0.59 8.35
C PHE A 159 16.96 -0.30 9.86
N ASP A 160 16.76 -1.29 10.72
CA ASP A 160 16.81 -1.11 12.17
C ASP A 160 18.23 -1.16 12.76
N LEU A 161 19.23 -1.54 11.96
CA LEU A 161 20.61 -1.75 12.49
C LEU A 161 21.60 -0.63 12.16
N GLU A 162 21.33 0.26 11.19
CA GLU A 162 22.27 1.32 10.80
C GLU A 162 22.03 2.67 11.48
N VAL A 163 20.88 2.91 12.10
CA VAL A 163 20.61 4.17 12.80
C VAL A 163 21.28 4.22 14.18
N ASP A 164 21.49 3.07 14.81
CA ASP A 164 22.16 2.99 16.12
C ASP A 164 23.70 2.88 16.05
N GLY A 165 24.26 2.62 14.86
CA GLY A 165 25.70 2.38 14.70
C GLY A 165 26.57 3.63 14.51
N ASP A 166 26.02 4.72 14.04
CA ASP A 166 26.82 5.89 13.64
C ASP A 166 26.89 7.00 14.71
N LEU A 167 25.97 6.99 15.67
CA LEU A 167 26.00 7.96 16.78
C LEU A 167 26.94 7.55 17.91
N SER A 168 27.37 6.29 18.00
CA SER A 168 28.27 5.84 19.05
C SER A 168 29.78 5.95 18.71
N LYS A 169 30.11 6.14 17.42
CA LYS A 169 31.52 6.30 16.98
C LYS A 169 32.02 7.72 16.91
N ALA A 170 31.11 8.69 16.81
CA ALA A 170 31.49 10.10 16.75
C ALA A 170 31.87 10.71 18.12
N ASP A 171 31.35 10.13 19.22
CA ASP A 171 31.47 10.74 20.56
C ASP A 171 32.63 10.18 21.40
N LEU A 172 33.34 9.15 20.90
CA LEU A 172 34.46 8.56 21.64
C LEU A 172 35.84 8.98 21.13
N SER A 173 35.95 9.75 20.05
CA SER A 173 37.25 10.19 19.52
C SER A 173 37.68 11.58 20.01
N GLU A 174 36.81 12.34 20.65
CA GLU A 174 37.13 13.68 21.17
C GLU A 174 37.49 13.74 22.68
N LEU A 175 37.35 12.65 23.43
CA LEU A 175 37.65 12.62 24.85
C LEU A 175 39.03 12.01 25.20
N GLY A 176 39.92 11.86 24.23
CA GLY A 176 41.20 11.19 24.40
C GLY A 176 42.43 12.06 24.20
N GLN A 177 42.34 13.40 24.20
CA GLN A 177 43.53 14.28 24.12
C GLN A 177 43.38 15.47 25.07
N GLU A 178 43.66 15.23 26.34
CA GLU A 178 44.31 16.20 27.27
C GLU A 178 45.19 15.43 28.26
#